data_148ec6e31cf88f2bcf478d20128bdf8b
#
_entry.id   148ec6e31cf88f2bcf478d20128bdf8b
#
_cell.length_a   1.000
_cell.length_b   1.000
_cell.length_c   1.000
_cell.angle_alpha   90.00
_cell.angle_beta   90.00
_cell.angle_gamma   90.00
#
_symmetry.space_group_name_H-M   'P 1'
#
loop_
_entity.id
_entity.type
_entity.pdbx_description
1 polymer ?
#
loop_
_entity_poly.entity_id
_entity_poly.type
_entity_poly.pdbx_seq_one_letter_code
_entity_poly.pdbx_strand_id
1 'polypeptide(L)'
;LAYSPEQDPENPNTEPGTSIWPEDLPYFKAKMYAYHTPMLQFARKMTKVFALALHMPETYFDEYIKVPEAGLRILRYPEQTASVDDQNGIGAHTDFECFTIVNQDMSGGLEVLSKSGKWIKAKPVPHSFVINIADCFMRQTNDYFVSTVHRVINKSGKERYSIPFFYGLDRKMPLEPIPSCISAQNPENYPLMTAGEYYIWRAKTAKIKSS
;
A
#
# COMPACT_ATOMS: atom_id res chain seq x y z
N LEU A 1 -9.98 -7.61 2.85
CA LEU A 1 -9.75 -7.79 4.29
C LEU A 1 -9.13 -6.52 4.83
N ALA A 2 -9.74 -5.90 5.81
CA ALA A 2 -9.19 -4.77 6.56
C ALA A 2 -8.33 -5.28 7.74
N TYR A 3 -7.67 -4.37 8.42
CA TYR A 3 -7.00 -4.65 9.68
C TYR A 3 -7.96 -5.35 10.65
N SER A 4 -7.48 -6.40 11.27
CA SER A 4 -8.23 -7.24 12.19
C SER A 4 -7.46 -7.35 13.50
N PRO A 5 -7.82 -6.54 14.50
CA PRO A 5 -7.11 -6.47 15.77
C PRO A 5 -6.94 -7.82 16.45
N GLU A 6 -7.97 -8.67 16.38
CA GLU A 6 -7.95 -10.01 16.97
C GLU A 6 -6.90 -10.95 16.36
N GLN A 7 -6.32 -10.56 15.22
CA GLN A 7 -5.26 -11.31 14.53
C GLN A 7 -3.89 -10.62 14.61
N ASP A 8 -3.80 -9.52 15.36
CA ASP A 8 -2.56 -8.78 15.54
C ASP A 8 -1.84 -9.25 16.82
N PRO A 9 -0.69 -9.94 16.71
CA PRO A 9 0.04 -10.41 17.87
C PRO A 9 0.56 -9.29 18.80
N GLU A 10 0.72 -8.08 18.26
CA GLU A 10 1.19 -6.91 19.01
C GLU A 10 0.05 -6.11 19.66
N ASN A 11 -1.20 -6.39 19.28
CA ASN A 11 -2.38 -5.72 19.82
C ASN A 11 -3.58 -6.67 20.04
N PRO A 12 -3.43 -7.71 20.86
CA PRO A 12 -4.43 -8.79 20.99
C PRO A 12 -5.73 -8.39 21.70
N ASN A 13 -5.80 -7.22 22.35
CA ASN A 13 -6.91 -6.81 23.20
C ASN A 13 -7.89 -5.83 22.54
N THR A 14 -7.86 -5.71 21.24
CA THR A 14 -8.72 -4.78 20.49
C THR A 14 -9.99 -5.47 19.98
N GLU A 15 -11.02 -4.66 19.70
CA GLU A 15 -12.30 -5.12 19.16
C GLU A 15 -12.12 -5.94 17.87
N PRO A 16 -12.95 -6.97 17.63
CA PRO A 16 -12.90 -7.75 16.39
C PRO A 16 -13.08 -6.88 15.16
N GLY A 17 -12.36 -7.20 14.11
CA GLY A 17 -12.49 -6.53 12.82
C GLY A 17 -13.88 -6.75 12.19
N THR A 18 -14.31 -5.78 11.40
CA THR A 18 -15.64 -5.74 10.76
C THR A 18 -15.70 -6.47 9.42
N SER A 19 -14.74 -7.33 9.10
CA SER A 19 -14.71 -8.05 7.83
C SER A 19 -15.85 -9.05 7.70
N ILE A 20 -16.55 -8.98 6.57
CA ILE A 20 -17.63 -9.93 6.23
C ILE A 20 -17.02 -11.10 5.44
N TRP A 21 -17.41 -12.31 5.78
CA TRP A 21 -16.89 -13.54 5.21
C TRP A 21 -17.96 -14.32 4.47
N PRO A 22 -17.62 -14.97 3.33
CA PRO A 22 -18.57 -15.84 2.64
C PRO A 22 -18.88 -17.09 3.47
N GLU A 23 -20.16 -17.40 3.62
CA GLU A 23 -20.63 -18.55 4.43
C GLU A 23 -20.37 -19.88 3.73
N ASP A 24 -20.37 -19.88 2.40
CA ASP A 24 -20.16 -21.06 1.55
C ASP A 24 -18.69 -21.46 1.40
N LEU A 25 -17.75 -20.69 1.95
CA LEU A 25 -16.31 -20.93 1.90
C LEU A 25 -15.71 -21.04 3.31
N PRO A 26 -15.95 -22.13 4.06
CA PRO A 26 -15.62 -22.21 5.49
C PRO A 26 -14.13 -22.05 5.81
N TYR A 27 -13.22 -22.39 4.89
CA TYR A 27 -11.77 -22.23 5.08
C TYR A 27 -11.22 -20.89 4.60
N PHE A 28 -12.03 -20.06 3.93
CA PHE A 28 -11.56 -18.84 3.31
C PHE A 28 -11.00 -17.84 4.35
N LYS A 29 -11.74 -17.60 5.43
CA LYS A 29 -11.31 -16.73 6.53
C LYS A 29 -9.94 -17.15 7.08
N ALA A 30 -9.78 -18.43 7.41
CA ALA A 30 -8.53 -18.97 7.96
C ALA A 30 -7.35 -18.80 6.99
N LYS A 31 -7.56 -19.07 5.70
CA LYS A 31 -6.54 -18.87 4.66
C LYS A 31 -6.14 -17.41 4.49
N MET A 32 -7.11 -16.49 4.55
CA MET A 32 -6.85 -15.06 4.46
C MET A 32 -6.02 -14.58 5.64
N TYR A 33 -6.34 -14.97 6.86
CA TYR A 33 -5.56 -14.61 8.04
C TYR A 33 -4.18 -15.25 8.07
N ALA A 34 -4.04 -16.50 7.62
CA ALA A 34 -2.75 -17.17 7.50
C ALA A 34 -1.76 -16.41 6.60
N TYR A 35 -2.26 -15.61 5.66
CA TYR A 35 -1.44 -14.72 4.84
C TYR A 35 -1.33 -13.31 5.45
N HIS A 36 -2.44 -12.72 5.91
CA HIS A 36 -2.50 -11.36 6.41
C HIS A 36 -1.60 -11.14 7.64
N THR A 37 -1.66 -12.04 8.63
CA THR A 37 -0.91 -11.88 9.89
C THR A 37 0.61 -11.84 9.68
N PRO A 38 1.25 -12.74 8.93
CA PRO A 38 2.67 -12.61 8.58
C PRO A 38 2.99 -11.35 7.78
N MET A 39 2.10 -10.91 6.89
CA MET A 39 2.29 -9.68 6.13
C MET A 39 2.25 -8.44 7.02
N LEU A 40 1.38 -8.42 8.03
CA LEU A 40 1.34 -7.35 9.03
C LEU A 40 2.66 -7.26 9.81
N GLN A 41 3.17 -8.39 10.27
CA GLN A 41 4.47 -8.45 10.95
C GLN A 41 5.63 -8.02 10.03
N PHE A 42 5.59 -8.43 8.77
CA PHE A 42 6.58 -8.01 7.78
C PHE A 42 6.50 -6.50 7.53
N ALA A 43 5.32 -5.93 7.40
CA ALA A 43 5.13 -4.49 7.23
C ALA A 43 5.68 -3.70 8.42
N ARG A 44 5.47 -4.16 9.66
CA ARG A 44 6.08 -3.56 10.86
C ARG A 44 7.60 -3.61 10.85
N LYS A 45 8.20 -4.72 10.39
CA LYS A 45 9.66 -4.78 10.20
C LYS A 45 10.13 -3.80 9.14
N MET A 46 9.36 -3.61 8.07
CA MET A 46 9.68 -2.62 7.03
C MET A 46 9.64 -1.18 7.56
N THR A 47 8.71 -0.82 8.46
CA THR A 47 8.71 0.52 9.07
C THR A 47 9.98 0.79 9.89
N LYS A 48 10.51 -0.21 10.58
CA LYS A 48 11.79 -0.10 11.29
C LYS A 48 12.95 0.12 10.32
N VAL A 49 12.98 -0.62 9.22
CA VAL A 49 14.00 -0.41 8.15
C VAL A 49 13.89 1.01 7.57
N PHE A 50 12.68 1.50 7.33
CA PHE A 50 12.47 2.87 6.85
C PHE A 50 12.90 3.92 7.90
N ALA A 51 12.64 3.71 9.18
CA ALA A 51 13.11 4.59 10.24
C ALA A 51 14.64 4.73 10.19
N LEU A 52 15.36 3.61 10.15
CA LEU A 52 16.82 3.59 10.05
C LEU A 52 17.33 4.27 8.76
N ALA A 53 16.68 4.02 7.62
CA ALA A 53 17.02 4.66 6.34
C ALA A 53 16.83 6.20 6.37
N LEU A 54 15.98 6.69 7.27
CA LEU A 54 15.72 8.11 7.51
C LEU A 54 16.56 8.68 8.67
N HIS A 55 17.55 7.97 9.15
CA HIS A 55 18.39 8.35 10.30
C HIS A 55 17.58 8.57 11.59
N MET A 56 16.45 7.91 11.74
CA MET A 56 15.61 7.92 12.93
C MET A 56 15.84 6.66 13.79
N PRO A 57 15.51 6.70 15.10
CA PRO A 57 15.50 5.48 15.92
C PRO A 57 14.61 4.39 15.30
N GLU A 58 14.99 3.13 15.44
CA GLU A 58 14.23 1.96 14.92
C GLU A 58 12.76 1.98 15.37
N THR A 59 12.48 2.49 16.56
CA THR A 59 11.15 2.57 17.19
C THR A 59 10.36 3.81 16.81
N TYR A 60 10.87 4.66 15.92
CA TYR A 60 10.25 5.97 15.60
C TYR A 60 8.78 5.87 15.22
N PHE A 61 8.41 4.84 14.47
CA PHE A 61 7.03 4.66 13.99
C PHE A 61 6.13 3.86 14.93
N ASP A 62 6.63 3.30 16.05
CA ASP A 62 5.86 2.38 16.90
C ASP A 62 4.56 3.01 17.42
N GLU A 63 4.59 4.29 17.83
CA GLU A 63 3.39 5.01 18.26
C GLU A 63 2.39 5.26 17.12
N TYR A 64 2.89 5.43 15.88
CA TYR A 64 2.07 5.71 14.70
C TYR A 64 1.35 4.49 14.16
N ILE A 65 1.79 3.28 14.51
CA ILE A 65 1.32 2.01 13.95
C ILE A 65 0.73 1.07 15.00
N LYS A 66 0.25 1.58 16.13
CA LYS A 66 -0.44 0.76 17.15
C LYS A 66 -1.72 0.13 16.60
N VAL A 67 -2.49 0.89 15.84
CA VAL A 67 -3.69 0.43 15.14
C VAL A 67 -3.54 0.79 13.65
N PRO A 68 -2.69 0.06 12.90
CA PRO A 68 -2.34 0.45 11.55
C PRO A 68 -3.50 0.28 10.56
N GLU A 69 -3.52 1.07 9.50
CA GLU A 69 -4.25 0.68 8.30
C GLU A 69 -3.51 -0.49 7.67
N ALA A 70 -4.15 -1.64 7.59
CA ALA A 70 -3.58 -2.86 7.03
C ALA A 70 -4.62 -3.58 6.18
N GLY A 71 -4.69 -3.17 4.93
CA GLY A 71 -5.68 -3.66 3.97
C GLY A 71 -5.10 -4.72 3.03
N LEU A 72 -5.79 -5.85 2.86
CA LEU A 72 -5.42 -6.88 1.90
C LEU A 72 -6.50 -7.01 0.82
N ARG A 73 -6.08 -7.02 -0.44
CA ARG A 73 -6.96 -7.35 -1.57
C ARG A 73 -6.43 -8.56 -2.31
N ILE A 74 -7.33 -9.34 -2.89
CA ILE A 74 -7.00 -10.36 -3.90
C ILE A 74 -7.59 -9.83 -5.20
N LEU A 75 -6.75 -9.64 -6.21
CA LEU A 75 -7.14 -9.08 -7.49
C LEU A 75 -6.94 -10.13 -8.59
N ARG A 76 -8.01 -10.38 -9.33
CA ARG A 76 -8.01 -11.18 -10.54
C ARG A 76 -8.22 -10.26 -11.73
N TYR A 77 -7.29 -10.28 -12.65
CA TYR A 77 -7.38 -9.60 -13.93
C TYR A 77 -7.66 -10.65 -14.99
N PRO A 78 -8.85 -10.68 -15.59
CA PRO A 78 -9.17 -11.62 -16.66
C PRO A 78 -8.18 -11.51 -17.81
N GLU A 79 -8.12 -12.57 -18.63
CA GLU A 79 -7.42 -12.52 -19.89
C GLU A 79 -7.97 -11.38 -20.75
N GLN A 80 -7.07 -10.57 -21.31
CA GLN A 80 -7.41 -9.53 -22.28
C GLN A 80 -6.74 -9.83 -23.60
N THR A 81 -7.52 -9.75 -24.68
CA THR A 81 -6.96 -9.87 -26.03
C THR A 81 -6.04 -8.70 -26.31
N ALA A 82 -4.87 -8.97 -26.92
CA ALA A 82 -3.83 -7.97 -27.19
C ALA A 82 -4.30 -6.80 -28.12
N SER A 83 -5.48 -6.90 -28.70
CA SER A 83 -6.01 -5.98 -29.71
C SER A 83 -6.76 -4.77 -29.14
N VAL A 84 -7.03 -4.72 -27.85
CA VAL A 84 -7.73 -3.57 -27.25
C VAL A 84 -6.69 -2.60 -26.69
N ASP A 85 -6.39 -1.57 -27.46
CA ASP A 85 -5.59 -0.44 -26.99
C ASP A 85 -6.29 0.23 -25.80
N ASP A 86 -5.50 0.53 -24.76
CA ASP A 86 -5.90 1.24 -23.54
C ASP A 86 -6.83 0.54 -22.55
N GLN A 87 -7.15 -0.74 -22.67
CA GLN A 87 -7.85 -1.45 -21.62
C GLN A 87 -6.90 -1.78 -20.46
N ASN A 88 -6.81 -0.87 -19.50
CA ASN A 88 -6.03 -1.07 -18.29
C ASN A 88 -6.77 -1.99 -17.31
N GLY A 89 -6.05 -2.93 -16.69
CA GLY A 89 -6.58 -3.69 -15.56
C GLY A 89 -6.84 -2.79 -14.34
N ILE A 90 -5.90 -1.87 -14.07
CA ILE A 90 -6.08 -0.72 -13.17
C ILE A 90 -5.40 0.48 -13.83
N GLY A 91 -6.11 1.60 -13.93
CA GLY A 91 -5.59 2.87 -14.46
C GLY A 91 -4.43 3.44 -13.62
N ALA A 92 -3.74 4.43 -14.18
CA ALA A 92 -2.64 5.10 -13.51
C ALA A 92 -3.09 5.79 -12.22
N HIS A 93 -2.45 5.48 -11.09
CA HIS A 93 -2.77 6.01 -9.78
C HIS A 93 -1.57 5.95 -8.83
N THR A 94 -1.69 6.58 -7.67
CA THR A 94 -0.83 6.39 -6.50
C THR A 94 -1.66 5.77 -5.37
N ASP A 95 -1.01 5.00 -4.50
CA ASP A 95 -1.63 4.50 -3.27
C ASP A 95 -1.68 5.60 -2.20
N PHE A 96 -2.55 5.47 -1.21
CA PHE A 96 -2.83 6.55 -0.25
C PHE A 96 -2.07 6.39 1.07
N GLU A 97 -1.80 5.15 1.48
CA GLU A 97 -1.20 4.76 2.75
C GLU A 97 0.30 5.12 2.82
N CYS A 98 1.10 4.41 3.61
CA CYS A 98 2.55 4.62 3.67
C CYS A 98 3.28 3.86 2.56
N PHE A 99 2.95 2.59 2.39
CA PHE A 99 3.49 1.75 1.32
C PHE A 99 2.58 0.54 1.07
N THR A 100 2.74 -0.04 -0.11
CA THR A 100 2.05 -1.28 -0.50
C THR A 100 3.06 -2.38 -0.75
N ILE A 101 2.82 -3.57 -0.20
CA ILE A 101 3.60 -4.77 -0.46
C ILE A 101 2.80 -5.63 -1.43
N VAL A 102 3.28 -5.76 -2.67
CA VAL A 102 2.57 -6.46 -3.73
C VAL A 102 3.19 -7.83 -3.98
N ASN A 103 2.42 -8.88 -3.71
CA ASN A 103 2.66 -10.19 -4.30
C ASN A 103 2.00 -10.23 -5.67
N GLN A 104 2.67 -10.73 -6.68
CA GLN A 104 2.13 -10.90 -8.04
C GLN A 104 2.56 -12.24 -8.62
N ASP A 105 1.74 -12.78 -9.50
CA ASP A 105 2.11 -13.95 -10.27
C ASP A 105 3.17 -13.61 -11.34
N MET A 106 3.59 -14.62 -12.11
CA MET A 106 4.64 -14.49 -13.11
C MET A 106 4.16 -13.91 -14.46
N SER A 107 2.88 -13.52 -14.59
CA SER A 107 2.32 -12.97 -15.84
C SER A 107 2.79 -11.54 -16.13
N GLY A 108 3.27 -10.82 -15.13
CA GLY A 108 3.71 -9.42 -15.26
C GLY A 108 2.56 -8.42 -15.28
N GLY A 109 2.68 -7.36 -16.09
CA GLY A 109 1.63 -6.36 -16.28
C GLY A 109 1.66 -5.16 -15.33
N LEU A 110 2.38 -5.22 -14.22
CA LEU A 110 2.62 -4.04 -13.38
C LEU A 110 3.64 -3.11 -14.06
N GLU A 111 3.29 -1.84 -14.17
CA GLU A 111 4.15 -0.80 -14.71
C GLU A 111 4.20 0.40 -13.76
N VAL A 112 5.38 1.01 -13.64
CA VAL A 112 5.63 2.20 -12.83
C VAL A 112 6.08 3.36 -13.70
N LEU A 113 5.65 4.56 -13.38
CA LEU A 113 6.03 5.76 -14.13
C LEU A 113 7.36 6.30 -13.59
N SER A 114 8.37 6.34 -14.45
CA SER A 114 9.67 6.93 -14.10
C SER A 114 9.60 8.45 -14.01
N LYS A 115 10.60 9.06 -13.35
CA LYS A 115 10.75 10.54 -13.32
C LYS A 115 10.89 11.16 -14.72
N SER A 116 11.34 10.39 -15.73
CA SER A 116 11.40 10.85 -17.13
C SER A 116 10.10 10.69 -17.91
N GLY A 117 8.99 10.32 -17.24
CA GLY A 117 7.69 10.12 -17.87
C GLY A 117 7.55 8.81 -18.66
N LYS A 118 8.47 7.87 -18.50
CA LYS A 118 8.42 6.56 -19.17
C LYS A 118 7.84 5.49 -18.27
N TRP A 119 6.95 4.66 -18.79
CA TRP A 119 6.46 3.47 -18.12
C TRP A 119 7.52 2.36 -18.12
N ILE A 120 7.85 1.88 -16.92
CA ILE A 120 8.81 0.81 -16.70
C ILE A 120 8.08 -0.41 -16.18
N LYS A 121 8.29 -1.57 -16.81
CA LYS A 121 7.69 -2.84 -16.36
C LYS A 121 8.37 -3.34 -15.09
N ALA A 122 7.59 -3.55 -14.04
CA ALA A 122 8.03 -4.25 -12.83
C ALA A 122 7.98 -5.77 -13.12
N LYS A 123 9.08 -6.31 -13.66
CA LYS A 123 9.17 -7.73 -13.99
C LYS A 123 9.00 -8.58 -12.73
N PRO A 124 8.13 -9.61 -12.75
CA PRO A 124 8.02 -10.51 -11.61
C PRO A 124 9.34 -11.26 -11.36
N VAL A 125 9.68 -11.38 -10.08
CA VAL A 125 10.83 -12.19 -9.63
C VAL A 125 10.26 -13.25 -8.67
N PRO A 126 10.57 -14.54 -8.87
CA PRO A 126 10.11 -15.58 -7.98
C PRO A 126 10.47 -15.31 -6.51
N HIS A 127 9.56 -15.62 -5.61
CA HIS A 127 9.76 -15.47 -4.15
C HIS A 127 10.11 -14.04 -3.70
N SER A 128 9.60 -13.02 -4.40
CA SER A 128 9.80 -11.62 -4.04
C SER A 128 8.49 -10.85 -3.95
N PHE A 129 8.56 -9.70 -3.30
CA PHE A 129 7.51 -8.69 -3.28
C PHE A 129 7.98 -7.43 -4.00
N VAL A 130 7.05 -6.69 -4.60
CA VAL A 130 7.29 -5.30 -4.99
C VAL A 130 6.81 -4.42 -3.85
N ILE A 131 7.68 -3.54 -3.34
CA ILE A 131 7.31 -2.54 -2.33
C ILE A 131 7.18 -1.20 -3.03
N ASN A 132 5.98 -0.62 -2.94
CA ASN A 132 5.61 0.65 -3.55
C ASN A 132 5.39 1.70 -2.47
N ILE A 133 6.16 2.78 -2.49
CA ILE A 133 5.95 3.93 -1.60
C ILE A 133 4.66 4.63 -1.98
N ALA A 134 3.89 5.05 -0.97
CA ALA A 134 2.60 5.68 -1.14
C ALA A 134 2.54 7.10 -0.56
N ASP A 135 1.41 7.79 -0.74
CA ASP A 135 1.29 9.23 -0.56
C ASP A 135 1.53 9.72 0.88
N CYS A 136 1.02 9.01 1.90
CA CYS A 136 1.24 9.41 3.30
C CYS A 136 2.72 9.41 3.65
N PHE A 137 3.46 8.39 3.18
CA PHE A 137 4.88 8.30 3.47
C PHE A 137 5.70 9.33 2.67
N MET A 138 5.31 9.63 1.44
CA MET A 138 5.87 10.74 0.68
C MET A 138 5.72 12.06 1.45
N ARG A 139 4.54 12.33 2.00
CA ARG A 139 4.26 13.55 2.79
C ARG A 139 5.10 13.60 4.07
N GLN A 140 5.14 12.52 4.85
CA GLN A 140 5.94 12.46 6.08
C GLN A 140 7.44 12.60 5.81
N THR A 141 7.92 12.08 4.70
CA THR A 141 9.33 12.22 4.30
C THR A 141 9.61 13.48 3.51
N ASN A 142 8.64 14.40 3.42
CA ASN A 142 8.77 15.71 2.75
C ASN A 142 9.38 15.56 1.35
N ASP A 143 8.87 14.61 0.55
CA ASP A 143 9.31 14.21 -0.80
C ASP A 143 10.68 13.50 -0.88
N TYR A 144 11.30 13.14 0.25
CA TYR A 144 12.53 12.34 0.22
C TYR A 144 12.27 10.95 -0.40
N PHE A 145 11.19 10.27 0.02
CA PHE A 145 10.61 9.15 -0.70
C PHE A 145 9.42 9.62 -1.53
N VAL A 146 9.33 9.16 -2.76
CA VAL A 146 8.30 9.63 -3.70
C VAL A 146 7.23 8.55 -3.90
N SER A 147 5.97 8.94 -3.78
CA SER A 147 4.84 8.09 -4.15
C SER A 147 4.86 7.85 -5.65
N THR A 148 4.94 6.58 -6.04
CA THR A 148 5.17 6.22 -7.44
C THR A 148 3.84 5.95 -8.15
N VAL A 149 3.59 6.70 -9.23
CA VAL A 149 2.44 6.43 -10.11
C VAL A 149 2.66 5.08 -10.77
N HIS A 150 1.67 4.21 -10.67
CA HIS A 150 1.70 2.87 -11.25
C HIS A 150 0.37 2.48 -11.87
N ARG A 151 0.40 1.46 -12.73
CA ARG A 151 -0.77 0.92 -13.41
C ARG A 151 -0.61 -0.58 -13.66
N VAL A 152 -1.70 -1.24 -14.01
CA VAL A 152 -1.67 -2.65 -14.46
C VAL A 152 -2.25 -2.76 -15.86
N ILE A 153 -1.48 -3.38 -16.76
CA ILE A 153 -1.90 -3.70 -18.13
C ILE A 153 -1.70 -5.20 -18.33
N ASN A 154 -2.80 -5.95 -18.42
CA ASN A 154 -2.74 -7.40 -18.64
C ASN A 154 -2.75 -7.73 -20.14
N LYS A 155 -1.59 -7.65 -20.77
CA LYS A 155 -1.39 -8.07 -22.18
C LYS A 155 -0.71 -9.44 -22.30
N SER A 156 -0.78 -10.26 -21.25
CA SER A 156 -0.09 -11.56 -21.22
C SER A 156 -0.79 -12.67 -22.02
N GLY A 157 -2.04 -12.46 -22.44
CA GLY A 157 -2.89 -13.52 -23.01
C GLY A 157 -3.27 -14.59 -21.99
N LYS A 158 -3.20 -14.26 -20.70
CA LYS A 158 -3.56 -15.15 -19.57
C LYS A 158 -4.18 -14.33 -18.45
N GLU A 159 -4.90 -15.00 -17.55
CA GLU A 159 -5.29 -14.38 -16.28
C GLU A 159 -4.08 -13.95 -15.48
N ARG A 160 -4.22 -12.85 -14.76
CA ARG A 160 -3.22 -12.34 -13.81
C ARG A 160 -3.83 -12.26 -12.42
N TYR A 161 -3.03 -12.64 -11.44
CA TYR A 161 -3.39 -12.49 -10.02
C TYR A 161 -2.36 -11.63 -9.29
N SER A 162 -2.85 -10.78 -8.39
CA SER A 162 -1.99 -10.06 -7.46
C SER A 162 -2.67 -9.88 -6.10
N ILE A 163 -1.86 -9.77 -5.06
CA ILE A 163 -2.28 -9.64 -3.68
C ILE A 163 -1.57 -8.44 -3.07
N PRO A 164 -2.05 -7.20 -3.29
CA PRO A 164 -1.52 -6.03 -2.63
C PRO A 164 -1.95 -6.01 -1.16
N PHE A 165 -0.98 -5.74 -0.29
CA PHE A 165 -1.14 -5.45 1.12
C PHE A 165 -0.82 -3.98 1.35
N PHE A 166 -1.84 -3.17 1.60
CA PHE A 166 -1.73 -1.74 1.86
C PHE A 166 -1.42 -1.53 3.33
N TYR A 167 -0.40 -0.74 3.63
CA TYR A 167 0.01 -0.50 5.00
C TYR A 167 0.21 1.00 5.28
N GLY A 168 -0.44 1.47 6.33
CA GLY A 168 -0.43 2.87 6.73
C GLY A 168 -0.47 3.05 8.24
N LEU A 169 -0.43 4.30 8.67
CA LEU A 169 -0.51 4.70 10.06
C LEU A 169 -1.91 4.48 10.63
N ASP A 170 -2.05 4.50 11.95
CA ASP A 170 -3.34 4.74 12.60
C ASP A 170 -3.95 6.02 12.01
N ARG A 171 -5.22 5.97 11.65
CA ARG A 171 -5.96 7.10 11.05
C ARG A 171 -5.93 8.37 11.87
N LYS A 172 -5.79 8.25 13.18
CA LYS A 172 -5.75 9.40 14.11
C LYS A 172 -4.39 10.09 14.13
N MET A 173 -3.35 9.44 13.64
CA MET A 173 -2.00 9.97 13.70
C MET A 173 -1.79 11.10 12.69
N PRO A 174 -1.09 12.16 13.09
CA PRO A 174 -0.77 13.26 12.19
C PRO A 174 0.27 12.83 11.14
N LEU A 175 0.14 13.39 9.95
CA LEU A 175 1.14 13.30 8.89
C LEU A 175 2.18 14.41 9.07
N GLU A 176 2.82 14.43 10.23
CA GLU A 176 3.92 15.34 10.52
C GLU A 176 5.16 14.98 9.71
N PRO A 177 5.87 15.96 9.18
CA PRO A 177 7.11 15.69 8.47
C PRO A 177 8.18 15.19 9.44
N ILE A 178 8.90 14.15 9.02
CA ILE A 178 9.98 13.53 9.81
C ILE A 178 11.12 14.55 9.96
N PRO A 179 11.64 14.80 11.18
CA PRO A 179 12.63 15.85 11.42
C PRO A 179 13.87 15.77 10.54
N SER A 180 14.36 14.57 10.23
CA SER A 180 15.53 14.38 9.35
C SER A 180 15.26 14.73 7.88
N CYS A 181 14.00 14.90 7.47
CA CYS A 181 13.59 15.25 6.11
C CYS A 181 13.33 16.74 5.92
N ILE A 182 13.50 17.56 6.96
CA ILE A 182 13.30 19.01 6.91
C ILE A 182 14.63 19.73 7.06
N SER A 183 14.82 20.79 6.29
CA SER A 183 15.97 21.68 6.41
C SER A 183 15.62 23.08 5.90
N ALA A 184 16.51 24.03 6.06
CA ALA A 184 16.35 25.36 5.47
C ALA A 184 16.23 25.32 3.93
N GLN A 185 16.83 24.32 3.29
CA GLN A 185 16.78 24.10 1.84
C GLN A 185 15.58 23.24 1.41
N ASN A 186 14.97 22.52 2.33
CA ASN A 186 13.77 21.72 2.11
C ASN A 186 12.77 21.94 3.26
N PRO A 187 12.08 23.11 3.31
CA PRO A 187 11.08 23.41 4.33
C PRO A 187 9.87 22.48 4.18
N GLU A 188 8.95 22.50 5.13
CA GLU A 188 7.72 21.70 5.09
C GLU A 188 6.89 22.00 3.83
N ASN A 189 6.63 20.95 3.03
CA ASN A 189 5.92 21.06 1.75
C ASN A 189 4.40 20.89 1.89
N TYR A 190 3.92 20.32 3.00
CA TYR A 190 2.53 19.87 3.13
C TYR A 190 1.84 20.45 4.36
N PRO A 191 0.55 20.81 4.26
CA PRO A 191 -0.23 21.18 5.43
C PRO A 191 -0.41 19.97 6.36
N LEU A 192 -0.40 20.25 7.67
CA LEU A 192 -0.66 19.24 8.68
C LEU A 192 -2.09 18.73 8.58
N MET A 193 -2.24 17.41 8.59
CA MET A 193 -3.53 16.69 8.68
C MET A 193 -3.27 15.29 9.21
N THR A 194 -4.33 14.61 9.65
CA THR A 194 -4.24 13.20 10.05
C THR A 194 -4.21 12.27 8.83
N ALA A 195 -3.70 11.04 9.01
CA ALA A 195 -3.74 10.00 7.98
C ALA A 195 -5.18 9.70 7.53
N GLY A 196 -6.13 9.72 8.47
CA GLY A 196 -7.55 9.51 8.16
C GLY A 196 -8.18 10.63 7.34
N GLU A 197 -7.88 11.89 7.65
CA GLU A 197 -8.35 13.04 6.86
C GLU A 197 -7.78 12.99 5.44
N TYR A 198 -6.50 12.65 5.29
CA TYR A 198 -5.88 12.48 4.00
C TYR A 198 -6.54 11.37 3.18
N TYR A 199 -6.75 10.20 3.79
CA TYR A 199 -7.43 9.07 3.15
C TYR A 199 -8.82 9.45 2.64
N ILE A 200 -9.64 10.12 3.48
CA ILE A 200 -10.98 10.56 3.10
C ILE A 200 -10.93 11.55 1.93
N TRP A 201 -10.00 12.50 1.97
CA TRP A 201 -9.83 13.48 0.90
C TRP A 201 -9.45 12.79 -0.42
N ARG A 202 -8.48 11.85 -0.40
CA ARG A 202 -8.05 11.09 -1.57
C ARG A 202 -9.18 10.22 -2.15
N ALA A 203 -9.90 9.53 -1.29
CA ALA A 203 -11.03 8.68 -1.71
C ALA A 203 -12.15 9.47 -2.40
N LYS A 204 -12.43 10.70 -1.91
CA LYS A 204 -13.40 11.60 -2.56
C LYS A 204 -12.89 12.08 -3.92
N THR A 205 -11.65 12.52 -4.02
CA THR A 205 -11.08 13.05 -5.27
C THR A 205 -10.87 11.98 -6.34
N ALA A 206 -10.60 10.74 -5.96
CA ALA A 206 -10.50 9.62 -6.89
C ALA A 206 -11.85 9.28 -7.55
N LYS A 207 -12.96 9.35 -6.79
CA LYS A 207 -14.32 9.12 -7.33
C LYS A 207 -14.76 10.17 -8.35
N ILE A 208 -14.36 11.43 -8.15
CA ILE A 208 -14.73 12.53 -9.09
C ILE A 208 -14.03 12.38 -10.45
N LYS A 209 -12.84 11.78 -10.49
CA LYS A 209 -12.08 11.54 -11.73
C LYS A 209 -12.56 10.33 -12.54
N SER A 210 -13.38 9.48 -11.94
CA SER A 210 -13.91 8.25 -12.57
C SER A 210 -15.37 8.39 -13.03
N SER A 211 -15.99 9.54 -12.82
CA SER A 211 -17.33 9.95 -13.31
C SER A 211 -17.20 10.95 -14.45
#